data_183f23279fa3a2164869858de277b749
#
_entry.id   183f23279fa3a2164869858de277b749
#
_cell.length_a   1.000
_cell.length_b   1.000
_cell.length_c   1.000
_cell.angle_alpha   90.00
_cell.angle_beta   90.00
_cell.angle_gamma   90.00
#
_symmetry.space_group_name_H-M   'P 1'
#
loop_
_entity.id
_entity.type
_entity.pdbx_description
1 polymer ?
#
loop_
_entity_poly.entity_id
_entity_poly.type
_entity_poly.pdbx_seq_one_letter_code
_entity_poly.pdbx_strand_id
1 'polypeptide(L)'
;MPQYILTFDNVNSSLQVGDNAYYSDSFANVGGFQGTQLSNTYLIGPILSMVNNAIANPGSTGWTVTIDHTSGSLGPQPTDYISFAKNKVVNTSSLVGYYANAKFVNDSTDKIELFGVGSEISESSK
;
A
#
# COMPACT_ATOMS: atom_id res chain seq x y z
N MET A 1 -11.50 -11.46 16.67
CA MET A 1 -11.24 -10.01 16.66
C MET A 1 -12.38 -9.35 15.92
N PRO A 2 -12.84 -8.17 16.32
CA PRO A 2 -13.87 -7.48 15.56
C PRO A 2 -13.36 -7.14 14.16
N GLN A 3 -14.26 -7.22 13.18
CA GLN A 3 -13.95 -6.92 11.79
C GLN A 3 -14.90 -5.84 11.28
N TYR A 4 -14.41 -4.95 10.44
CA TYR A 4 -15.25 -4.04 9.69
C TYR A 4 -15.40 -4.54 8.26
N ILE A 5 -16.63 -4.50 7.78
CA ILE A 5 -16.97 -4.80 6.40
C ILE A 5 -17.43 -3.50 5.75
N LEU A 6 -16.64 -3.00 4.84
CA LEU A 6 -16.92 -1.77 4.11
C LEU A 6 -17.26 -2.08 2.66
N THR A 7 -18.24 -1.39 2.12
CA THR A 7 -18.64 -1.51 0.71
C THR A 7 -18.31 -0.23 -0.03
N PHE A 8 -17.74 -0.36 -1.24
CA PHE A 8 -17.35 0.74 -2.09
C PHE A 8 -17.85 0.49 -3.51
N ASP A 9 -18.26 1.53 -4.21
CA ASP A 9 -18.59 1.43 -5.63
C ASP A 9 -17.35 1.10 -6.46
N ASN A 10 -16.23 1.73 -6.11
CA ASN A 10 -14.94 1.51 -6.74
C ASN A 10 -13.82 1.55 -5.69
N VAL A 11 -12.77 0.78 -5.94
CA VAL A 11 -11.54 0.81 -5.14
C VAL A 11 -10.35 1.19 -6.02
N ASN A 12 -9.34 1.78 -5.41
CA ASN A 12 -8.10 2.09 -6.11
C ASN A 12 -7.42 0.79 -6.57
N SER A 13 -6.97 0.75 -7.82
CA SER A 13 -6.32 -0.43 -8.42
C SER A 13 -5.06 -0.90 -7.69
N SER A 14 -4.44 -0.02 -6.90
CA SER A 14 -3.26 -0.37 -6.09
C SER A 14 -3.60 -0.95 -4.71
N LEU A 15 -4.87 -0.95 -4.31
CA LEU A 15 -5.30 -1.52 -3.04
C LEU A 15 -5.13 -3.04 -3.05
N GLN A 16 -4.54 -3.58 -1.97
CA GLN A 16 -4.24 -5.01 -1.86
C GLN A 16 -4.56 -5.53 -0.46
N VAL A 17 -4.80 -6.83 -0.37
CA VAL A 17 -4.86 -7.54 0.91
C VAL A 17 -3.51 -7.40 1.62
N GLY A 18 -3.55 -7.08 2.91
CA GLY A 18 -2.37 -6.78 3.72
C GLY A 18 -2.03 -5.29 3.84
N ASP A 19 -2.61 -4.41 3.02
CA ASP A 19 -2.49 -2.97 3.21
C ASP A 19 -3.20 -2.53 4.51
N ASN A 20 -2.75 -1.44 5.11
CA ASN A 20 -3.39 -0.85 6.28
C ASN A 20 -4.45 0.15 5.87
N ALA A 21 -5.65 -0.03 6.38
CA ALA A 21 -6.77 0.90 6.18
C ALA A 21 -6.85 1.92 7.33
N TYR A 22 -7.19 3.14 6.97
CA TYR A 22 -7.38 4.27 7.88
C TYR A 22 -8.71 4.94 7.60
N TYR A 23 -9.30 5.55 8.61
CA TYR A 23 -10.40 6.48 8.43
C TYR A 23 -10.02 7.85 8.95
N SER A 24 -10.60 8.87 8.34
CA SER A 24 -10.44 10.26 8.78
C SER A 24 -11.82 10.87 8.92
N ASP A 25 -12.07 11.49 10.07
CA ASP A 25 -13.29 12.25 10.27
C ASP A 25 -13.38 13.34 9.19
N SER A 26 -14.58 13.55 8.66
CA SER A 26 -14.82 14.63 7.73
C SER A 26 -14.85 15.97 8.48
N PHE A 27 -14.02 16.92 8.08
CA PHE A 27 -13.93 18.24 8.72
C PHE A 27 -14.27 19.38 7.81
N ALA A 28 -14.47 20.49 8.53
CA ALA A 28 -14.73 21.85 8.08
C ALA A 28 -14.56 22.09 6.58
N ASN A 29 -15.62 22.58 6.00
CA ASN A 29 -15.64 23.08 4.64
C ASN A 29 -14.69 24.28 4.52
N VAL A 30 -13.57 24.12 3.82
CA VAL A 30 -12.63 25.18 3.51
C VAL A 30 -12.79 25.53 2.03
N GLY A 31 -13.38 26.67 1.76
CA GLY A 31 -13.56 27.15 0.39
C GLY A 31 -14.45 26.26 -0.50
N GLY A 32 -15.41 25.52 0.08
CA GLY A 32 -16.30 24.63 -0.65
C GLY A 32 -15.80 23.17 -0.77
N PHE A 33 -14.61 22.87 -0.24
CA PHE A 33 -14.05 21.53 -0.21
C PHE A 33 -14.04 20.98 1.22
N GLN A 34 -14.43 19.73 1.37
CA GLN A 34 -14.24 19.01 2.62
C GLN A 34 -12.79 18.55 2.71
N GLY A 35 -12.10 19.01 3.76
CA GLY A 35 -10.71 18.62 4.02
C GLY A 35 -10.63 17.56 5.12
N THR A 36 -9.60 16.72 5.05
CA THR A 36 -9.20 15.83 6.14
C THR A 36 -7.92 16.36 6.78
N GLN A 37 -7.79 16.19 8.09
CA GLN A 37 -6.57 16.55 8.81
C GLN A 37 -5.87 15.28 9.29
N LEU A 38 -4.55 15.27 9.18
CA LEU A 38 -3.73 14.13 9.62
C LEU A 38 -3.91 13.82 11.12
N SER A 39 -4.17 14.86 11.93
CA SER A 39 -4.44 14.71 13.37
C SER A 39 -5.69 13.89 13.68
N ASN A 40 -6.58 13.73 12.71
CA ASN A 40 -7.87 13.06 12.85
C ASN A 40 -7.97 11.84 11.92
N THR A 41 -6.83 11.26 11.61
CA THR A 41 -6.73 10.04 10.82
C THR A 41 -6.36 8.89 11.76
N TYR A 42 -7.20 7.89 11.79
CA TYR A 42 -7.10 6.75 12.71
C TYR A 42 -6.89 5.45 11.94
N LEU A 43 -6.02 4.60 12.44
CA LEU A 43 -5.82 3.27 11.89
C LEU A 43 -7.06 2.42 12.21
N ILE A 44 -7.59 1.72 11.21
CA ILE A 44 -8.57 0.66 11.41
C ILE A 44 -7.81 -0.66 11.64
N GLY A 45 -7.00 -1.03 10.67
CA GLY A 45 -6.20 -2.25 10.70
C GLY A 45 -5.87 -2.77 9.30
N PRO A 46 -5.30 -3.97 9.21
CA PRO A 46 -4.95 -4.58 7.94
C PRO A 46 -6.18 -5.08 7.17
N ILE A 47 -6.13 -4.97 5.86
CA ILE A 47 -7.13 -5.51 4.96
C ILE A 47 -6.97 -7.02 4.88
N LEU A 48 -8.00 -7.77 5.26
CA LEU A 48 -8.02 -9.22 5.25
C LEU A 48 -8.48 -9.81 3.92
N SER A 49 -9.48 -9.20 3.32
CA SER A 49 -10.02 -9.67 2.05
C SER A 49 -10.65 -8.54 1.23
N MET A 50 -10.66 -8.74 -0.08
CA MET A 50 -11.31 -7.86 -1.04
C MET A 50 -12.10 -8.72 -2.03
N VAL A 51 -13.37 -8.44 -2.16
CA VAL A 51 -14.28 -9.17 -3.05
C VAL A 51 -14.91 -8.21 -4.04
N ASN A 52 -14.72 -8.48 -5.32
CA ASN A 52 -15.49 -7.80 -6.36
C ASN A 52 -16.89 -8.43 -6.41
N ASN A 53 -17.90 -7.64 -6.06
CA ASN A 53 -19.26 -8.13 -5.95
C ASN A 53 -19.85 -8.54 -7.30
N ALA A 54 -19.44 -7.90 -8.39
CA ALA A 54 -19.88 -8.25 -9.74
C ALA A 54 -19.38 -9.65 -10.17
N ILE A 55 -18.21 -10.06 -9.66
CA ILE A 55 -17.66 -11.41 -9.94
C ILE A 55 -18.31 -12.44 -9.01
N ALA A 56 -18.48 -12.09 -7.73
CA ALA A 56 -19.05 -13.00 -6.73
C ALA A 56 -20.55 -13.27 -6.95
N ASN A 57 -21.30 -12.24 -7.36
CA ASN A 57 -22.74 -12.31 -7.59
C ASN A 57 -23.11 -11.53 -8.85
N PRO A 58 -23.40 -12.20 -9.97
CA PRO A 58 -23.82 -11.52 -11.21
C PRO A 58 -25.05 -10.62 -10.96
N GLY A 59 -24.92 -9.34 -11.34
CA GLY A 59 -25.94 -8.31 -11.11
C GLY A 59 -25.69 -7.40 -9.92
N SER A 60 -24.73 -7.73 -9.05
CA SER A 60 -24.23 -6.82 -8.02
C SER A 60 -23.12 -5.94 -8.57
N THR A 61 -22.89 -4.80 -7.92
CA THR A 61 -21.81 -3.85 -8.27
C THR A 61 -20.95 -3.56 -7.06
N GLY A 62 -19.75 -2.99 -7.31
CA GLY A 62 -18.87 -2.52 -6.26
C GLY A 62 -17.98 -3.60 -5.64
N TRP A 63 -17.40 -3.23 -4.52
CA TRP A 63 -16.41 -4.03 -3.79
C TRP A 63 -16.78 -4.15 -2.33
N THR A 64 -16.52 -5.31 -1.77
CA THR A 64 -16.58 -5.56 -0.32
C THR A 64 -15.16 -5.75 0.20
N VAL A 65 -14.77 -4.92 1.16
CA VAL A 65 -13.45 -4.95 1.81
C VAL A 65 -13.63 -5.29 3.28
N THR A 66 -13.00 -6.37 3.72
CA THR A 66 -12.98 -6.79 5.12
C THR A 66 -11.67 -6.37 5.75
N ILE A 67 -11.75 -5.67 6.88
CA ILE A 67 -10.60 -5.09 7.59
C ILE A 67 -10.61 -5.63 9.03
N ASP A 68 -9.45 -6.07 9.51
CA ASP A 68 -9.29 -6.46 10.91
C ASP A 68 -9.20 -5.22 11.79
N HIS A 69 -10.01 -5.16 12.85
CA HIS A 69 -9.97 -4.04 13.77
C HIS A 69 -8.93 -4.28 14.86
N THR A 70 -7.73 -3.77 14.62
CA THR A 70 -6.59 -3.93 15.55
C THR A 70 -6.40 -2.74 16.48
N SER A 71 -6.98 -1.60 16.14
CA SER A 71 -6.90 -0.38 16.96
C SER A 71 -8.09 -0.29 17.91
N GLY A 72 -7.89 0.33 19.07
CA GLY A 72 -8.97 0.62 20.03
C GLY A 72 -9.86 1.83 19.64
N SER A 73 -9.80 2.28 18.40
CA SER A 73 -10.58 3.42 17.89
C SER A 73 -12.06 3.04 17.70
N LEU A 74 -12.94 4.03 17.66
CA LEU A 74 -14.39 3.83 17.54
C LEU A 74 -14.85 3.25 16.20
N GLY A 75 -13.96 3.17 15.22
CA GLY A 75 -14.25 2.71 13.87
C GLY A 75 -14.91 3.76 12.97
N PRO A 76 -14.87 3.54 11.65
CA PRO A 76 -15.35 4.50 10.67
C PRO A 76 -16.87 4.68 10.73
N GLN A 77 -17.31 5.90 10.50
CA GLN A 77 -18.71 6.26 10.31
C GLN A 77 -19.00 6.39 8.80
N PRO A 78 -20.27 6.34 8.37
CA PRO A 78 -20.64 6.39 6.95
C PRO A 78 -20.19 7.65 6.20
N THR A 79 -19.85 8.72 6.93
CA THR A 79 -19.41 10.01 6.37
C THR A 79 -17.90 10.18 6.37
N ASP A 80 -17.16 9.24 6.94
CA ASP A 80 -15.70 9.34 7.06
C ASP A 80 -15.00 8.97 5.75
N TYR A 81 -13.85 9.59 5.55
CA TYR A 81 -12.98 9.22 4.43
C TYR A 81 -12.15 7.99 4.77
N ILE A 82 -12.19 7.03 3.88
CA ILE A 82 -11.35 5.83 3.99
C ILE A 82 -10.13 5.99 3.10
N SER A 83 -8.97 5.79 3.68
CA SER A 83 -7.70 5.80 2.99
C SER A 83 -6.90 4.53 3.30
N PHE A 84 -5.86 4.28 2.55
CA PHE A 84 -5.00 3.13 2.80
C PHE A 84 -3.53 3.49 2.61
N ALA A 85 -2.67 2.75 3.28
CA ALA A 85 -1.23 2.81 3.11
C ALA A 85 -0.67 1.41 2.92
N LYS A 86 0.36 1.30 2.10
CA LYS A 86 1.08 0.05 1.93
C LYS A 86 1.69 -0.41 3.26
N ASN A 87 1.49 -1.66 3.58
CA ASN A 87 2.11 -2.24 4.76
C ASN A 87 3.62 -2.36 4.54
N LYS A 88 4.38 -1.51 5.21
CA LYS A 88 5.85 -1.50 5.10
C LYS A 88 6.49 -2.82 5.52
N VAL A 89 5.85 -3.57 6.41
CA VAL A 89 6.36 -4.87 6.89
C VAL A 89 6.36 -5.90 5.76
N VAL A 90 5.38 -5.89 4.88
CA VAL A 90 5.32 -6.79 3.72
C VAL A 90 6.45 -6.47 2.72
N ASN A 91 6.80 -5.19 2.60
CA ASN A 91 7.89 -4.75 1.72
C ASN A 91 9.28 -4.78 2.38
N THR A 92 9.37 -4.87 3.71
CA THR A 92 10.65 -4.94 4.42
C THR A 92 11.18 -6.35 4.59
N SER A 93 10.36 -7.38 4.37
CA SER A 93 10.83 -8.77 4.40
C SER A 93 11.70 -9.13 3.19
N SER A 94 11.77 -8.29 2.20
CA SER A 94 12.59 -8.52 1.02
C SER A 94 13.51 -7.35 0.72
N LEU A 95 14.33 -6.99 1.66
CA LEU A 95 15.69 -6.61 1.31
C LEU A 95 16.50 -7.89 1.00
N VAL A 96 15.89 -8.82 0.34
CA VAL A 96 16.58 -9.74 -0.55
C VAL A 96 16.79 -8.94 -1.84
N GLY A 97 17.51 -7.83 -1.70
CA GLY A 97 17.98 -7.08 -2.82
C GLY A 97 18.98 -7.97 -3.54
N TYR A 98 18.73 -8.24 -4.80
CA TYR A 98 19.81 -8.69 -5.67
C TYR A 98 20.87 -7.59 -5.60
N TYR A 99 22.02 -7.89 -5.04
CA TYR A 99 23.15 -6.99 -5.14
C TYR A 99 24.12 -7.54 -6.19
N ALA A 100 24.60 -6.71 -7.05
CA ALA A 100 25.67 -7.05 -7.97
C ALA A 100 27.01 -6.78 -7.26
N ASN A 101 27.80 -7.81 -7.08
CA ASN A 101 29.18 -7.65 -6.64
C ASN A 101 30.09 -7.79 -7.87
N ALA A 102 30.53 -6.65 -8.38
CA ALA A 102 31.47 -6.62 -9.51
C ALA A 102 32.90 -6.48 -9.00
N LYS A 103 33.71 -7.47 -9.30
CA LYS A 103 35.15 -7.46 -8.99
C LYS A 103 35.95 -7.28 -10.28
N PHE A 104 36.72 -6.22 -10.37
CA PHE A 104 37.65 -5.98 -11.46
C PHE A 104 39.05 -6.41 -11.00
N VAL A 105 39.68 -7.29 -11.76
CA VAL A 105 41.02 -7.79 -11.46
C VAL A 105 41.90 -7.53 -12.68
N ASN A 106 43.06 -6.94 -12.44
CA ASN A 106 44.10 -6.84 -13.45
C ASN A 106 45.17 -7.91 -13.20
N ASP A 107 45.20 -8.92 -14.05
CA ASP A 107 46.20 -10.01 -14.00
C ASP A 107 47.41 -9.74 -14.93
N SER A 108 47.45 -8.58 -15.59
CA SER A 108 48.59 -8.20 -16.41
C SER A 108 49.67 -7.50 -15.58
N THR A 109 50.89 -7.57 -16.06
CA THR A 109 52.02 -6.82 -15.46
C THR A 109 52.02 -5.36 -15.86
N ASP A 110 51.19 -5.00 -16.83
CA ASP A 110 51.10 -3.64 -17.34
C ASP A 110 50.03 -2.82 -16.56
N LYS A 111 50.29 -1.54 -16.45
CA LYS A 111 49.34 -0.60 -15.88
C LYS A 111 48.12 -0.46 -16.78
N ILE A 112 46.93 -0.71 -16.23
CA ILE A 112 45.66 -0.42 -16.88
C ILE A 112 44.92 0.67 -16.13
N GLU A 113 44.15 1.46 -16.86
CA GLU A 113 43.31 2.53 -16.27
C GLU A 113 41.83 2.24 -16.57
N LEU A 114 41.01 2.28 -15.51
CA LEU A 114 39.57 2.14 -15.62
C LEU A 114 38.94 3.54 -15.62
N PHE A 115 38.37 3.97 -16.75
CA PHE A 115 37.86 5.33 -16.93
C PHE A 115 36.40 5.48 -16.49
N GLY A 116 35.68 4.40 -16.33
CA GLY A 116 34.30 4.44 -15.85
C GLY A 116 33.66 3.07 -15.77
N VAL A 117 32.71 2.92 -14.88
CA VAL A 117 31.85 1.75 -14.76
C VAL A 117 30.41 2.23 -14.63
N GLY A 118 29.53 1.66 -15.44
CA GLY A 118 28.09 1.92 -15.36
C GLY A 118 27.36 0.61 -15.11
N SER A 119 26.29 0.65 -14.35
CA SER A 119 25.36 -0.46 -14.19
C SER A 119 23.94 0.00 -14.39
N GLU A 120 23.15 -0.79 -15.08
CA GLU A 120 21.71 -0.61 -15.21
C GLU A 120 21.02 -1.79 -14.53
N ILE A 121 20.11 -1.50 -13.61
CA ILE A 121 19.35 -2.51 -12.87
C ILE A 121 17.88 -2.29 -13.19
N SER A 122 17.24 -3.27 -13.80
CA SER A 122 15.80 -3.26 -14.03
C SER A 122 15.14 -4.28 -13.11
N GLU A 123 14.15 -3.84 -12.34
CA GLU A 123 13.28 -4.75 -11.60
C GLU A 123 12.25 -5.32 -12.56
N SER A 124 12.20 -6.65 -12.64
CA SER A 124 11.05 -7.31 -13.24
C SER A 124 9.95 -7.40 -12.18
N SER A 125 8.96 -6.53 -12.25
CA SER A 125 7.72 -6.73 -11.49
C SER A 125 7.02 -7.99 -12.01
N LYS A 126 6.85 -8.97 -11.15
CA LYS A 126 5.91 -10.06 -11.38
C LYS A 126 4.53 -9.63 -10.97
#